data_773b6a3589a90b5466670fa44ca23b5c
#
_entry.id   773b6a3589a90b5466670fa44ca23b5c
#
_cell.length_a   1.000
_cell.length_b   1.000
_cell.length_c   1.000
_cell.angle_alpha   90.00
_cell.angle_beta   90.00
_cell.angle_gamma   90.00
#
_symmetry.space_group_name_H-M   'P 1'
#
loop_
_entity.id
_entity.type
_entity.pdbx_description
1 polymer ?
#
loop_
_entity_poly.entity_id
_entity_poly.type
_entity_poly.pdbx_seq_one_letter_code
_entity_poly.pdbx_strand_id
1 'polypeptide(L)'
;MKLKRIILLLLTVMFSFSYGEVFAKDGNSLKKALKNKFLIGVSVNTHQSSGKDVAAVEIVKKNFNSIVAENCMKSSVIHPKENKYNFAQADEFVSFGESNQMAIIGHCLIWHSQLAPWFCVDKDGNNVSPEVLKKRMKDHITTIVKRYKGRIKGWDVVNEAIEDNGAYRKTKFYEILGEEYIPLAFQYAHEADPDAELYYNDYSMAQPGRREAVVKMVNDLKKRGIRIDAIGMQGHMGMDYPNIEEFEKSMLAFASTGVKLITKSRLFFPSLFFRTKLKILRS
;
A
#
# COMPACT_ATOMS: atom_id res chain seq x y z
N MET A 1 -34.58 -15.06 -54.15
CA MET A 1 -34.56 -14.04 -53.08
C MET A 1 -34.78 -14.58 -51.68
N LYS A 2 -35.59 -15.57 -51.45
CA LYS A 2 -35.88 -16.12 -50.07
C LYS A 2 -34.70 -16.85 -49.44
N LEU A 3 -33.88 -17.61 -50.19
CA LEU A 3 -32.77 -18.38 -49.64
C LEU A 3 -31.60 -17.49 -49.15
N LYS A 4 -31.30 -16.39 -49.84
CA LYS A 4 -30.25 -15.42 -49.39
C LYS A 4 -30.62 -14.70 -48.08
N ARG A 5 -31.90 -14.45 -47.84
CA ARG A 5 -32.38 -13.81 -46.60
C ARG A 5 -32.32 -14.77 -45.40
N ILE A 6 -32.52 -16.09 -45.58
CA ILE A 6 -32.42 -17.10 -44.54
C ILE A 6 -30.98 -17.31 -44.14
N ILE A 7 -30.04 -17.35 -45.09
CA ILE A 7 -28.60 -17.46 -44.82
C ILE A 7 -28.07 -16.25 -44.07
N LEU A 8 -28.53 -15.02 -44.43
CA LEU A 8 -28.14 -13.80 -43.71
C LEU A 8 -28.69 -13.75 -42.28
N LEU A 9 -29.91 -14.27 -42.04
CA LEU A 9 -30.50 -14.37 -40.70
C LEU A 9 -29.79 -15.40 -39.83
N LEU A 10 -29.38 -16.53 -40.38
CA LEU A 10 -28.61 -17.55 -39.68
C LEU A 10 -27.19 -17.09 -39.34
N LEU A 11 -26.53 -16.31 -40.20
CA LEU A 11 -25.24 -15.72 -39.89
C LEU A 11 -25.32 -14.63 -38.81
N THR A 12 -26.39 -13.82 -38.79
CA THR A 12 -26.60 -12.82 -37.70
C THR A 12 -26.89 -13.48 -36.35
N VAL A 13 -27.64 -14.58 -36.32
CA VAL A 13 -27.90 -15.33 -35.09
C VAL A 13 -26.65 -16.08 -34.60
N MET A 14 -25.82 -16.64 -35.49
CA MET A 14 -24.54 -17.24 -35.10
C MET A 14 -23.51 -16.21 -34.60
N PHE A 15 -23.51 -14.98 -35.11
CA PHE A 15 -22.63 -13.91 -34.59
C PHE A 15 -23.13 -13.33 -33.26
N SER A 16 -24.42 -13.37 -32.98
CA SER A 16 -24.99 -12.94 -31.70
C SER A 16 -24.70 -13.91 -30.54
N PHE A 17 -24.49 -15.20 -30.84
CA PHE A 17 -24.13 -16.20 -29.82
C PHE A 17 -22.65 -16.24 -29.47
N SER A 18 -21.77 -15.70 -30.33
CA SER A 18 -20.33 -15.71 -30.10
C SER A 18 -19.82 -14.57 -29.22
N TYR A 19 -20.62 -13.54 -28.97
CA TYR A 19 -20.24 -12.40 -28.09
C TYR A 19 -20.76 -12.55 -26.65
N GLY A 20 -21.63 -13.52 -26.37
CA GLY A 20 -22.25 -13.71 -25.04
C GLY A 20 -21.48 -14.60 -24.06
N GLU A 21 -20.52 -15.39 -24.51
CA GLU A 21 -19.87 -16.39 -23.65
C GLU A 21 -18.46 -16.07 -23.16
N VAL A 22 -17.95 -14.88 -23.43
CA VAL A 22 -16.60 -14.49 -22.95
C VAL A 22 -16.59 -13.98 -21.51
N PHE A 23 -17.73 -13.73 -20.91
CA PHE A 23 -17.83 -13.10 -19.57
C PHE A 23 -18.45 -13.95 -18.45
N ALA A 24 -18.73 -15.22 -18.64
CA ALA A 24 -19.32 -16.05 -17.59
C ALA A 24 -18.72 -17.46 -17.52
N LYS A 25 -17.41 -17.58 -17.28
CA LYS A 25 -16.90 -18.76 -16.56
C LYS A 25 -16.78 -18.40 -15.10
N ASP A 26 -17.81 -18.69 -14.34
CA ASP A 26 -17.77 -18.74 -12.88
C ASP A 26 -16.61 -19.63 -12.44
N GLY A 27 -15.57 -19.03 -11.90
CA GLY A 27 -14.44 -19.78 -11.36
C GLY A 27 -13.12 -19.02 -11.24
N ASN A 28 -12.87 -17.99 -12.05
CA ASN A 28 -11.58 -17.29 -12.06
C ASN A 28 -11.66 -15.96 -11.30
N SER A 29 -11.27 -15.98 -10.03
CA SER A 29 -10.97 -14.76 -9.29
C SER A 29 -9.48 -14.45 -9.38
N LEU A 30 -9.10 -13.16 -9.28
CA LEU A 30 -7.69 -12.74 -9.29
C LEU A 30 -6.86 -13.49 -8.26
N LYS A 31 -7.37 -13.62 -7.01
CA LYS A 31 -6.67 -14.35 -5.94
C LYS A 31 -6.47 -15.84 -6.24
N LYS A 32 -7.37 -16.46 -7.02
CA LYS A 32 -7.19 -17.85 -7.46
C LYS A 32 -6.19 -17.96 -8.62
N ALA A 33 -6.29 -17.07 -9.60
CA ALA A 33 -5.38 -17.05 -10.75
C ALA A 33 -3.91 -16.79 -10.34
N LEU A 34 -3.71 -16.01 -9.28
CA LEU A 34 -2.40 -15.63 -8.76
C LEU A 34 -1.98 -16.45 -7.52
N LYS A 35 -2.76 -17.48 -7.15
CA LYS A 35 -2.42 -18.39 -6.06
C LYS A 35 -1.01 -18.96 -6.28
N ASN A 36 -0.19 -18.97 -5.24
CA ASN A 36 1.21 -19.43 -5.27
C ASN A 36 2.19 -18.53 -6.05
N LYS A 37 1.77 -17.32 -6.47
CA LYS A 37 2.66 -16.33 -7.08
C LYS A 37 2.89 -15.16 -6.12
N PHE A 38 1.83 -14.45 -5.76
CA PHE A 38 1.85 -13.35 -4.80
C PHE A 38 0.44 -13.07 -4.27
N LEU A 39 0.36 -12.33 -3.18
CA LEU A 39 -0.92 -11.80 -2.70
C LEU A 39 -1.39 -10.68 -3.62
N ILE A 40 -2.69 -10.65 -3.90
CA ILE A 40 -3.30 -9.52 -4.58
C ILE A 40 -4.17 -8.74 -3.61
N GLY A 41 -3.89 -7.44 -3.49
CA GLY A 41 -4.51 -6.57 -2.49
C GLY A 41 -5.31 -5.43 -3.11
N VAL A 42 -6.14 -4.82 -2.27
CA VAL A 42 -6.92 -3.63 -2.61
C VAL A 42 -6.97 -2.69 -1.41
N SER A 43 -7.02 -1.38 -1.68
CA SER A 43 -7.31 -0.38 -0.66
C SER A 43 -8.79 -0.39 -0.31
N VAL A 44 -9.11 -0.38 0.98
CA VAL A 44 -10.49 -0.46 1.50
C VAL A 44 -10.76 0.75 2.38
N ASN A 45 -11.85 1.46 2.10
CA ASN A 45 -12.34 2.56 2.91
C ASN A 45 -13.40 2.08 3.93
N THR A 46 -13.83 3.00 4.80
CA THR A 46 -14.77 2.69 5.88
C THR A 46 -16.17 2.28 5.39
N HIS A 47 -16.63 2.78 4.23
CA HIS A 47 -17.90 2.33 3.64
C HIS A 47 -17.86 0.87 3.19
N GLN A 48 -16.68 0.45 2.72
CA GLN A 48 -16.44 -0.92 2.27
C GLN A 48 -16.24 -1.85 3.47
N SER A 49 -15.39 -1.47 4.43
CA SER A 49 -15.14 -2.31 5.62
C SER A 49 -16.38 -2.49 6.50
N SER A 50 -17.28 -1.48 6.55
CA SER A 50 -18.56 -1.58 7.26
C SER A 50 -19.66 -2.35 6.52
N GLY A 51 -19.38 -2.82 5.29
CA GLY A 51 -20.38 -3.53 4.48
C GLY A 51 -21.44 -2.65 3.83
N LYS A 52 -21.36 -1.32 3.94
CA LYS A 52 -22.35 -0.40 3.37
C LYS A 52 -22.30 -0.34 1.83
N ASP A 53 -21.12 -0.52 1.26
CA ASP A 53 -20.91 -0.65 -0.20
C ASP A 53 -20.92 -2.13 -0.59
N VAL A 54 -22.11 -2.72 -0.67
CA VAL A 54 -22.30 -4.16 -0.92
C VAL A 54 -21.63 -4.61 -2.22
N ALA A 55 -21.74 -3.83 -3.29
CA ALA A 55 -21.17 -4.18 -4.60
C ALA A 55 -19.64 -4.23 -4.55
N ALA A 56 -18.99 -3.25 -3.93
CA ALA A 56 -17.54 -3.25 -3.76
C ALA A 56 -17.08 -4.38 -2.84
N VAL A 57 -17.81 -4.66 -1.75
CA VAL A 57 -17.50 -5.75 -0.82
C VAL A 57 -17.49 -7.10 -1.54
N GLU A 58 -18.47 -7.39 -2.40
CA GLU A 58 -18.49 -8.62 -3.19
C GLU A 58 -17.27 -8.75 -4.13
N ILE A 59 -16.90 -7.64 -4.79
CA ILE A 59 -15.70 -7.60 -5.64
C ILE A 59 -14.43 -7.86 -4.81
N VAL A 60 -14.33 -7.22 -3.64
CA VAL A 60 -13.19 -7.38 -2.72
C VAL A 60 -13.08 -8.83 -2.27
N LYS A 61 -14.15 -9.41 -1.75
CA LYS A 61 -14.17 -10.80 -1.27
C LYS A 61 -13.87 -11.81 -2.38
N LYS A 62 -14.38 -11.60 -3.57
CA LYS A 62 -14.18 -12.50 -4.72
C LYS A 62 -12.74 -12.50 -5.20
N ASN A 63 -12.10 -11.34 -5.31
CA ASN A 63 -10.88 -11.17 -6.09
C ASN A 63 -9.60 -10.98 -5.27
N PHE A 64 -9.67 -10.54 -4.02
CA PHE A 64 -8.50 -10.14 -3.25
C PHE A 64 -8.28 -11.04 -2.03
N ASN A 65 -7.03 -11.17 -1.62
CA ASN A 65 -6.58 -11.89 -0.43
C ASN A 65 -5.67 -11.02 0.47
N SER A 66 -5.56 -9.73 0.15
CA SER A 66 -4.90 -8.73 0.98
C SER A 66 -5.68 -7.41 0.91
N ILE A 67 -5.67 -6.67 2.00
CA ILE A 67 -6.27 -5.33 2.10
C ILE A 67 -5.32 -4.35 2.76
N VAL A 68 -5.43 -3.07 2.37
CA VAL A 68 -4.73 -1.96 3.01
C VAL A 68 -5.75 -0.88 3.39
N ALA A 69 -5.58 -0.26 4.57
CA ALA A 69 -6.46 0.81 5.02
C ALA A 69 -6.30 2.07 4.14
N GLU A 70 -7.42 2.62 3.62
CA GLU A 70 -7.36 3.85 2.83
C GLU A 70 -7.07 5.07 3.72
N ASN A 71 -7.82 5.25 4.81
CA ASN A 71 -7.71 6.44 5.67
C ASN A 71 -7.79 6.16 7.18
N CYS A 72 -8.48 5.11 7.61
CA CYS A 72 -8.87 4.91 9.00
C CYS A 72 -7.70 4.72 9.99
N MET A 73 -6.50 4.41 9.51
CA MET A 73 -5.29 4.25 10.32
C MET A 73 -4.33 5.44 10.24
N LYS A 74 -4.65 6.49 9.47
CA LYS A 74 -3.82 7.70 9.39
C LYS A 74 -3.92 8.49 10.68
N SER A 75 -2.83 9.16 11.06
CA SER A 75 -2.69 9.83 12.35
C SER A 75 -3.83 10.79 12.67
N SER A 76 -4.29 11.59 11.71
CA SER A 76 -5.43 12.52 11.91
C SER A 76 -6.75 11.83 12.26
N VAL A 77 -6.91 10.55 11.94
CA VAL A 77 -8.12 9.77 12.21
C VAL A 77 -7.97 8.92 13.47
N ILE A 78 -6.88 8.13 13.54
CA ILE A 78 -6.70 7.16 14.62
C ILE A 78 -6.17 7.79 15.92
N HIS A 79 -5.43 8.94 15.84
CA HIS A 79 -4.84 9.65 16.97
C HIS A 79 -5.03 11.18 16.84
N PRO A 80 -6.30 11.65 16.78
CA PRO A 80 -6.62 13.03 16.40
C PRO A 80 -6.17 14.10 17.42
N LYS A 81 -5.99 13.72 18.68
CA LYS A 81 -5.50 14.58 19.77
C LYS A 81 -4.47 13.84 20.59
N GLU A 82 -3.51 14.58 21.13
CA GLU A 82 -2.49 14.01 22.04
C GLU A 82 -3.17 13.20 23.16
N ASN A 83 -2.71 11.96 23.38
CA ASN A 83 -3.25 11.00 24.36
C ASN A 83 -4.72 10.56 24.11
N LYS A 84 -5.31 10.83 22.94
CA LYS A 84 -6.67 10.38 22.59
C LYS A 84 -6.66 9.62 21.28
N TYR A 85 -6.98 8.33 21.37
CA TYR A 85 -7.08 7.45 20.21
C TYR A 85 -8.54 7.18 19.85
N ASN A 86 -8.80 7.03 18.55
CA ASN A 86 -10.08 6.60 17.99
C ASN A 86 -9.85 5.35 17.12
N PHE A 87 -10.04 4.20 17.71
CA PHE A 87 -9.80 2.92 17.04
C PHE A 87 -11.02 2.36 16.30
N ALA A 88 -12.22 2.94 16.46
CA ALA A 88 -13.45 2.34 15.98
C ALA A 88 -13.41 1.93 14.50
N GLN A 89 -12.99 2.85 13.63
CA GLN A 89 -12.91 2.57 12.19
C GLN A 89 -11.77 1.60 11.83
N ALA A 90 -10.65 1.68 12.54
CA ALA A 90 -9.52 0.79 12.32
C ALA A 90 -9.84 -0.63 12.84
N ASP A 91 -10.55 -0.77 13.96
CA ASP A 91 -11.02 -2.05 14.48
C ASP A 91 -12.00 -2.73 13.51
N GLU A 92 -12.93 -1.96 12.91
CA GLU A 92 -13.87 -2.45 11.91
C GLU A 92 -13.14 -2.93 10.65
N PHE A 93 -12.15 -2.16 10.17
CA PHE A 93 -11.31 -2.54 9.04
C PHE A 93 -10.53 -3.83 9.30
N VAL A 94 -9.89 -3.96 10.47
CA VAL A 94 -9.16 -5.18 10.85
C VAL A 94 -10.10 -6.37 10.96
N SER A 95 -11.25 -6.21 11.62
CA SER A 95 -12.26 -7.27 11.72
C SER A 95 -12.80 -7.71 10.36
N PHE A 96 -12.97 -6.78 9.41
CA PHE A 96 -13.34 -7.11 8.04
C PHE A 96 -12.28 -8.00 7.37
N GLY A 97 -10.99 -7.65 7.51
CA GLY A 97 -9.90 -8.45 6.96
C GLY A 97 -9.83 -9.85 7.56
N GLU A 98 -9.93 -9.96 8.88
CA GLU A 98 -9.91 -11.24 9.61
C GLU A 98 -11.09 -12.13 9.21
N SER A 99 -12.31 -11.59 9.21
CA SER A 99 -13.52 -12.33 8.85
C SER A 99 -13.49 -12.87 7.41
N ASN A 100 -12.70 -12.25 6.53
CA ASN A 100 -12.53 -12.68 5.15
C ASN A 100 -11.18 -13.38 4.88
N GLN A 101 -10.41 -13.71 5.93
CA GLN A 101 -9.12 -14.41 5.84
C GLN A 101 -8.11 -13.69 4.91
N MET A 102 -8.09 -12.36 4.97
CA MET A 102 -7.21 -11.51 4.16
C MET A 102 -5.96 -11.10 4.93
N ALA A 103 -4.83 -11.01 4.26
CA ALA A 103 -3.66 -10.35 4.82
C ALA A 103 -3.95 -8.85 4.96
N ILE A 104 -3.72 -8.31 6.16
CA ILE A 104 -4.06 -6.92 6.50
C ILE A 104 -2.77 -6.10 6.56
N ILE A 105 -2.74 -4.97 5.85
CA ILE A 105 -1.63 -4.03 5.84
C ILE A 105 -2.09 -2.74 6.51
N GLY A 106 -1.37 -2.32 7.54
CA GLY A 106 -1.61 -1.05 8.23
C GLY A 106 -0.98 0.12 7.45
N HIS A 107 -1.79 1.15 7.17
CA HIS A 107 -1.34 2.34 6.45
C HIS A 107 -1.86 3.61 7.13
N CYS A 108 -0.98 4.42 7.66
CA CYS A 108 0.46 4.32 7.86
C CYS A 108 0.83 4.86 9.26
N LEU A 109 2.01 4.52 9.77
CA LEU A 109 2.40 4.98 11.11
C LEU A 109 2.94 6.42 11.09
N ILE A 110 3.90 6.74 10.23
CA ILE A 110 4.51 8.07 10.10
C ILE A 110 4.35 8.59 8.68
N TRP A 111 3.65 9.69 8.54
CA TRP A 111 3.44 10.39 7.28
C TRP A 111 3.18 11.89 7.52
N HIS A 112 3.71 12.74 6.66
CA HIS A 112 3.59 14.20 6.76
C HIS A 112 2.20 14.73 6.36
N SER A 113 1.48 13.98 5.51
CA SER A 113 0.12 14.33 5.09
C SER A 113 -0.92 13.65 5.98
N GLN A 114 -2.10 14.22 6.11
CA GLN A 114 -3.14 13.76 7.03
C GLN A 114 -2.60 13.47 8.44
N LEU A 115 -1.62 14.26 8.86
CA LEU A 115 -1.02 14.23 10.19
C LEU A 115 -1.94 14.95 11.19
N ALA A 116 -2.05 14.42 12.39
CA ALA A 116 -2.77 15.09 13.47
C ALA A 116 -2.09 16.43 13.83
N PRO A 117 -2.84 17.53 13.96
CA PRO A 117 -2.25 18.89 14.10
C PRO A 117 -1.28 19.05 15.26
N TRP A 118 -1.49 18.31 16.34
CA TRP A 118 -0.66 18.39 17.57
C TRP A 118 0.70 17.69 17.42
N PHE A 119 0.90 16.84 16.42
CA PHE A 119 1.96 15.80 16.43
C PHE A 119 3.38 16.39 16.49
N CYS A 120 3.64 17.42 15.68
CA CYS A 120 4.95 18.03 15.54
C CYS A 120 5.05 19.44 16.13
N VAL A 121 3.96 19.97 16.69
CA VAL A 121 3.92 21.34 17.20
C VAL A 121 3.46 21.40 18.67
N ASP A 122 3.84 22.46 19.34
CA ASP A 122 3.35 22.82 20.66
C ASP A 122 2.00 23.57 20.58
N LYS A 123 1.49 24.03 21.73
CA LYS A 123 0.25 24.80 21.83
C LYS A 123 0.28 26.15 21.10
N ASP A 124 1.48 26.69 20.86
CA ASP A 124 1.70 28.00 20.24
C ASP A 124 1.99 27.84 18.73
N GLY A 125 2.01 26.59 18.20
CA GLY A 125 2.24 26.27 16.80
C GLY A 125 3.71 26.15 16.40
N ASN A 126 4.64 26.28 17.34
CA ASN A 126 6.06 26.10 17.10
C ASN A 126 6.42 24.61 17.04
N ASN A 127 7.52 24.29 16.34
CA ASN A 127 8.04 22.93 16.34
C ASN A 127 8.42 22.51 17.77
N VAL A 128 8.02 21.31 18.17
CA VAL A 128 8.41 20.74 19.46
C VAL A 128 9.91 20.38 19.47
N SER A 129 10.47 20.17 20.67
CA SER A 129 11.87 19.70 20.78
C SER A 129 12.02 18.28 20.21
N PRO A 130 13.26 17.92 19.80
CA PRO A 130 13.56 16.56 19.33
C PRO A 130 13.11 15.46 20.31
N GLU A 131 13.28 15.67 21.61
CA GLU A 131 12.93 14.71 22.67
C GLU A 131 11.41 14.52 22.75
N VAL A 132 10.65 15.61 22.64
CA VAL A 132 9.19 15.56 22.64
C VAL A 132 8.69 14.80 21.40
N LEU A 133 9.24 15.09 20.22
CA LEU A 133 8.84 14.41 18.99
C LEU A 133 9.19 12.91 19.02
N LYS A 134 10.37 12.54 19.49
CA LYS A 134 10.76 11.13 19.67
C LYS A 134 9.77 10.39 20.60
N LYS A 135 9.41 11.02 21.71
CA LYS A 135 8.43 10.45 22.64
C LYS A 135 7.05 10.28 21.98
N ARG A 136 6.55 11.32 21.31
CA ARG A 136 5.26 11.28 20.61
C ARG A 136 5.23 10.21 19.52
N MET A 137 6.30 10.07 18.73
CA MET A 137 6.45 9.02 17.73
C MET A 137 6.44 7.63 18.39
N LYS A 138 7.21 7.45 19.46
CA LYS A 138 7.27 6.15 20.17
C LYS A 138 5.91 5.78 20.75
N ASP A 139 5.22 6.69 21.42
CA ASP A 139 3.90 6.45 21.99
C ASP A 139 2.86 6.12 20.93
N HIS A 140 2.84 6.88 19.83
CA HIS A 140 1.93 6.67 18.72
C HIS A 140 2.12 5.30 18.08
N ILE A 141 3.34 5.00 17.66
CA ILE A 141 3.69 3.74 16.98
C ILE A 141 3.42 2.56 17.92
N THR A 142 3.93 2.61 19.15
CA THR A 142 3.80 1.50 20.10
C THR A 142 2.34 1.21 20.44
N THR A 143 1.52 2.23 20.64
CA THR A 143 0.11 2.06 20.98
C THR A 143 -0.67 1.41 19.84
N ILE A 144 -0.47 1.88 18.60
CA ILE A 144 -1.18 1.36 17.45
C ILE A 144 -0.71 -0.05 17.09
N VAL A 145 0.60 -0.26 17.00
CA VAL A 145 1.17 -1.56 16.61
C VAL A 145 0.83 -2.64 17.64
N LYS A 146 0.96 -2.34 18.93
CA LYS A 146 0.60 -3.30 20.01
C LYS A 146 -0.88 -3.67 20.00
N ARG A 147 -1.79 -2.71 19.70
CA ARG A 147 -3.23 -3.00 19.60
C ARG A 147 -3.54 -4.07 18.55
N TYR A 148 -2.82 -4.07 17.44
CA TYR A 148 -3.06 -4.98 16.33
C TYR A 148 -1.99 -6.07 16.18
N LYS A 149 -1.19 -6.29 17.23
CA LYS A 149 -0.16 -7.34 17.25
C LYS A 149 -0.75 -8.69 16.90
N GLY A 150 -0.11 -9.40 15.95
CA GLY A 150 -0.54 -10.69 15.46
C GLY A 150 -1.76 -10.67 14.53
N ARG A 151 -2.39 -9.49 14.31
CA ARG A 151 -3.57 -9.31 13.46
C ARG A 151 -3.24 -8.62 12.14
N ILE A 152 -2.25 -7.74 12.14
CA ILE A 152 -1.74 -7.04 10.96
C ILE A 152 -0.48 -7.72 10.48
N LYS A 153 -0.46 -8.09 9.19
CA LYS A 153 0.69 -8.74 8.56
C LYS A 153 1.91 -7.83 8.49
N GLY A 154 1.70 -6.56 8.22
CA GLY A 154 2.78 -5.58 8.12
C GLY A 154 2.30 -4.14 8.06
N TRP A 155 3.21 -3.20 8.29
CA TRP A 155 2.95 -1.77 8.42
C TRP A 155 3.74 -0.96 7.40
N ASP A 156 3.08 -0.01 6.75
CA ASP A 156 3.76 1.14 6.16
C ASP A 156 4.27 2.03 7.31
N VAL A 157 5.53 1.80 7.71
CA VAL A 157 6.12 2.46 8.88
C VAL A 157 6.37 3.93 8.59
N VAL A 158 7.01 4.21 7.45
CA VAL A 158 7.23 5.57 6.96
C VAL A 158 6.71 5.67 5.53
N ASN A 159 5.91 6.69 5.28
CA ASN A 159 5.32 6.96 3.98
C ASN A 159 5.84 8.28 3.39
N GLU A 160 6.31 8.23 2.14
CA GLU A 160 6.62 9.39 1.28
C GLU A 160 7.68 10.35 1.88
N ALA A 161 8.83 9.81 2.27
CA ALA A 161 9.93 10.58 2.85
C ALA A 161 10.91 11.17 1.82
N ILE A 162 10.84 10.75 0.56
CA ILE A 162 11.80 11.10 -0.49
C ILE A 162 11.11 11.92 -1.59
N GLU A 163 11.76 12.98 -2.07
CA GLU A 163 11.33 13.77 -3.21
C GLU A 163 11.75 13.12 -4.54
N ASP A 164 11.18 13.56 -5.68
CA ASP A 164 11.48 13.00 -7.00
C ASP A 164 12.96 13.13 -7.40
N ASN A 165 13.65 14.16 -6.91
CA ASN A 165 15.08 14.38 -7.11
C ASN A 165 15.99 13.57 -6.18
N GLY A 166 15.41 12.75 -5.31
CA GLY A 166 16.16 11.93 -4.35
C GLY A 166 16.50 12.61 -3.01
N ALA A 167 16.17 13.87 -2.83
CA ALA A 167 16.36 14.54 -1.54
C ALA A 167 15.31 14.08 -0.52
N TYR A 168 15.68 14.10 0.77
CA TYR A 168 14.68 13.91 1.82
C TYR A 168 13.68 15.07 1.84
N ARG A 169 12.40 14.72 1.92
CA ARG A 169 11.30 15.67 2.01
C ARG A 169 11.41 16.50 3.30
N LYS A 170 11.37 17.83 3.16
CA LYS A 170 11.47 18.78 4.27
C LYS A 170 10.15 18.86 5.04
N THR A 171 9.77 17.74 5.65
CA THR A 171 8.62 17.63 6.54
C THR A 171 8.97 18.12 7.94
N LYS A 172 7.97 18.36 8.79
CA LYS A 172 8.22 18.71 10.19
C LYS A 172 9.00 17.62 10.95
N PHE A 173 8.83 16.35 10.60
CA PHE A 173 9.66 15.27 11.14
C PHE A 173 11.15 15.48 10.78
N TYR A 174 11.41 15.81 9.51
CA TYR A 174 12.76 16.05 9.04
C TYR A 174 13.36 17.35 9.61
N GLU A 175 12.55 18.42 9.70
CA GLU A 175 13.00 19.70 10.26
C GLU A 175 13.46 19.55 11.73
N ILE A 176 12.79 18.69 12.50
CA ILE A 176 13.06 18.50 13.92
C ILE A 176 14.13 17.44 14.18
N LEU A 177 14.11 16.31 13.46
CA LEU A 177 14.94 15.13 13.73
C LEU A 177 15.95 14.81 12.61
N GLY A 178 15.94 15.56 11.49
CA GLY A 178 16.71 15.15 10.32
C GLY A 178 16.28 13.79 9.79
N GLU A 179 17.20 13.05 9.22
CA GLU A 179 16.96 11.70 8.69
C GLU A 179 16.64 10.68 9.79
N GLU A 180 17.00 10.96 11.04
CA GLU A 180 16.88 10.04 12.17
C GLU A 180 15.44 9.65 12.52
N TYR A 181 14.44 10.43 12.09
CA TYR A 181 13.05 10.03 12.33
C TYR A 181 12.67 8.70 11.64
N ILE A 182 13.33 8.37 10.51
CA ILE A 182 13.07 7.14 9.75
C ILE A 182 13.52 5.91 10.53
N PRO A 183 14.82 5.73 10.87
CA PRO A 183 15.26 4.58 11.64
C PRO A 183 14.58 4.47 13.01
N LEU A 184 14.28 5.58 13.69
CA LEU A 184 13.54 5.58 14.94
C LEU A 184 12.13 5.01 14.76
N ALA A 185 11.41 5.37 13.68
CA ALA A 185 10.08 4.83 13.41
C ALA A 185 10.12 3.31 13.20
N PHE A 186 11.07 2.81 12.40
CA PHE A 186 11.25 1.37 12.18
C PHE A 186 11.62 0.63 13.47
N GLN A 187 12.50 1.20 14.28
CA GLN A 187 12.88 0.63 15.57
C GLN A 187 11.68 0.53 16.51
N TYR A 188 10.89 1.59 16.67
CA TYR A 188 9.72 1.58 17.54
C TYR A 188 8.64 0.60 17.07
N ALA A 189 8.45 0.46 15.75
CA ALA A 189 7.52 -0.50 15.20
C ALA A 189 8.00 -1.95 15.46
N HIS A 190 9.28 -2.24 15.26
CA HIS A 190 9.86 -3.54 15.55
C HIS A 190 9.79 -3.90 17.06
N GLU A 191 10.10 -2.94 17.95
CA GLU A 191 9.98 -3.14 19.40
C GLU A 191 8.53 -3.44 19.82
N ALA A 192 7.56 -2.85 19.14
CA ALA A 192 6.14 -3.04 19.47
C ALA A 192 5.58 -4.37 18.98
N ASP A 193 5.95 -4.82 17.79
CA ASP A 193 5.61 -6.13 17.22
C ASP A 193 6.77 -6.69 16.39
N PRO A 194 7.60 -7.56 16.95
CA PRO A 194 8.72 -8.16 16.23
C PRO A 194 8.33 -9.06 15.06
N ASP A 195 7.08 -9.53 15.02
CA ASP A 195 6.60 -10.48 14.03
C ASP A 195 5.96 -9.79 12.80
N ALA A 196 5.49 -8.53 12.95
CA ALA A 196 4.95 -7.76 11.84
C ALA A 196 6.04 -7.39 10.83
N GLU A 197 5.72 -7.45 9.55
CA GLU A 197 6.61 -6.96 8.49
C GLU A 197 6.62 -5.40 8.48
N LEU A 198 7.77 -4.79 8.19
CA LEU A 198 7.98 -3.34 8.22
C LEU A 198 8.32 -2.81 6.84
N TYR A 199 7.56 -1.83 6.34
CA TYR A 199 7.63 -1.33 4.98
C TYR A 199 7.96 0.16 4.93
N TYR A 200 8.79 0.56 3.96
CA TYR A 200 8.84 1.92 3.45
C TYR A 200 7.91 2.00 2.23
N ASN A 201 7.07 3.02 2.12
CA ASN A 201 6.12 3.17 1.01
C ASN A 201 6.21 4.56 0.40
N ASP A 202 6.26 4.65 -0.95
CA ASP A 202 6.35 5.94 -1.65
C ASP A 202 5.71 5.86 -3.04
N TYR A 203 5.38 7.04 -3.60
CA TYR A 203 4.91 7.19 -4.97
C TYR A 203 6.06 7.53 -5.92
N SER A 204 5.79 7.67 -7.21
CA SER A 204 6.79 8.00 -8.24
C SER A 204 8.09 7.18 -8.18
N MET A 205 7.99 5.93 -7.75
CA MET A 205 9.14 5.05 -7.49
C MET A 205 9.89 4.63 -8.76
N ALA A 206 9.37 4.94 -9.95
CA ALA A 206 10.08 4.78 -11.23
C ALA A 206 11.04 5.94 -11.54
N GLN A 207 10.98 7.06 -10.80
CA GLN A 207 11.90 8.17 -10.98
C GLN A 207 13.32 7.79 -10.52
N PRO A 208 14.37 8.05 -11.34
CA PRO A 208 15.75 7.65 -11.02
C PRO A 208 16.24 8.19 -9.69
N GLY A 209 16.07 9.49 -9.41
CA GLY A 209 16.53 10.11 -8.17
C GLY A 209 15.89 9.47 -6.94
N ARG A 210 14.56 9.23 -6.97
CA ARG A 210 13.86 8.57 -5.87
C ARG A 210 14.30 7.12 -5.72
N ARG A 211 14.43 6.38 -6.82
CA ARG A 211 14.94 5.00 -6.83
C ARG A 211 16.28 4.88 -6.12
N GLU A 212 17.25 5.69 -6.49
CA GLU A 212 18.60 5.67 -5.94
C GLU A 212 18.62 6.03 -4.45
N ALA A 213 17.86 7.07 -4.06
CA ALA A 213 17.74 7.48 -2.67
C ALA A 213 17.07 6.42 -1.79
N VAL A 214 16.03 5.74 -2.29
CA VAL A 214 15.38 4.65 -1.55
C VAL A 214 16.31 3.45 -1.40
N VAL A 215 17.03 3.05 -2.44
CA VAL A 215 18.04 1.99 -2.35
C VAL A 215 19.10 2.32 -1.30
N LYS A 216 19.61 3.57 -1.32
CA LYS A 216 20.58 4.05 -0.32
C LYS A 216 20.00 3.98 1.09
N MET A 217 18.81 4.53 1.30
CA MET A 217 18.14 4.54 2.61
C MET A 217 17.94 3.13 3.16
N VAL A 218 17.46 2.19 2.35
CA VAL A 218 17.26 0.79 2.76
C VAL A 218 18.58 0.13 3.15
N ASN A 219 19.63 0.33 2.35
CA ASN A 219 20.95 -0.20 2.66
C ASN A 219 21.54 0.41 3.93
N ASP A 220 21.34 1.71 4.18
CA ASP A 220 21.79 2.38 5.39
C ASP A 220 21.04 1.89 6.64
N LEU A 221 19.72 1.66 6.55
CA LEU A 221 18.95 1.01 7.63
C LEU A 221 19.51 -0.37 7.95
N LYS A 222 19.73 -1.21 6.93
CA LYS A 222 20.30 -2.55 7.10
C LYS A 222 21.70 -2.54 7.71
N LYS A 223 22.59 -1.64 7.29
CA LYS A 223 23.92 -1.48 7.89
C LYS A 223 23.86 -1.10 9.36
N ARG A 224 22.86 -0.35 9.77
CA ARG A 224 22.61 0.03 11.17
C ARG A 224 21.89 -1.07 11.97
N GLY A 225 21.61 -2.24 11.39
CA GLY A 225 20.87 -3.31 12.03
C GLY A 225 19.37 -3.00 12.23
N ILE A 226 18.85 -1.98 11.54
CA ILE A 226 17.42 -1.62 11.59
C ILE A 226 16.67 -2.51 10.61
N ARG A 227 15.64 -3.19 11.11
CA ARG A 227 14.82 -4.10 10.31
C ARG A 227 13.94 -3.32 9.34
N ILE A 228 13.97 -3.72 8.08
CA ILE A 228 13.05 -3.34 7.01
C ILE A 228 12.81 -4.57 6.14
N ASP A 229 11.55 -4.91 5.89
CA ASP A 229 11.16 -6.15 5.21
C ASP A 229 10.71 -5.93 3.78
N ALA A 230 10.20 -4.75 3.44
CA ALA A 230 9.77 -4.47 2.08
C ALA A 230 9.81 -2.99 1.70
N ILE A 231 9.84 -2.76 0.38
CA ILE A 231 9.61 -1.48 -0.27
C ILE A 231 8.23 -1.53 -0.93
N GLY A 232 7.36 -0.60 -0.56
CA GLY A 232 6.05 -0.37 -1.18
C GLY A 232 6.15 0.66 -2.30
N MET A 233 5.78 0.26 -3.50
CA MET A 233 5.68 1.14 -4.67
C MET A 233 4.22 1.54 -4.88
N GLN A 234 3.88 2.81 -4.64
CA GLN A 234 2.54 3.31 -4.97
C GLN A 234 2.41 3.42 -6.50
N GLY A 235 1.55 2.59 -7.05
CA GLY A 235 1.32 2.54 -8.50
C GLY A 235 0.32 3.60 -8.95
N HIS A 236 0.59 4.88 -8.72
CA HIS A 236 -0.16 5.99 -9.32
C HIS A 236 0.24 6.12 -10.78
N MET A 237 -0.29 5.22 -11.61
CA MET A 237 0.06 5.12 -13.02
C MET A 237 -0.93 5.94 -13.86
N GLY A 238 -0.39 6.70 -14.82
CA GLY A 238 -1.13 7.39 -15.87
C GLY A 238 -0.83 6.81 -17.24
N MET A 239 -1.29 7.48 -18.29
CA MET A 239 -1.04 7.06 -19.68
C MET A 239 0.43 7.19 -20.07
N ASP A 240 1.11 8.22 -19.56
CA ASP A 240 2.49 8.58 -19.93
C ASP A 240 3.49 8.32 -18.81
N TYR A 241 3.04 7.83 -17.67
CA TYR A 241 3.90 7.55 -16.49
C TYR A 241 3.38 6.37 -15.69
N PRO A 242 4.28 5.48 -15.21
CA PRO A 242 5.70 5.44 -15.51
C PRO A 242 5.99 4.83 -16.89
N ASN A 243 7.18 5.15 -17.43
CA ASN A 243 7.75 4.37 -18.52
C ASN A 243 8.03 2.94 -17.99
N ILE A 244 7.67 1.92 -18.78
CA ILE A 244 7.77 0.50 -18.39
C ILE A 244 9.22 0.12 -18.06
N GLU A 245 10.18 0.58 -18.85
CA GLU A 245 11.60 0.30 -18.64
C GLU A 245 12.11 0.89 -17.32
N GLU A 246 11.74 2.13 -17.00
CA GLU A 246 12.11 2.75 -15.73
C GLU A 246 11.42 2.10 -14.53
N PHE A 247 10.20 1.63 -14.69
CA PHE A 247 9.49 0.87 -13.66
C PHE A 247 10.20 -0.47 -13.39
N GLU A 248 10.58 -1.20 -14.44
CA GLU A 248 11.33 -2.46 -14.33
C GLU A 248 12.71 -2.24 -13.69
N LYS A 249 13.46 -1.20 -14.13
CA LYS A 249 14.74 -0.83 -13.49
C LYS A 249 14.58 -0.58 -12.00
N SER A 250 13.51 0.11 -11.59
CA SER A 250 13.25 0.34 -10.17
C SER A 250 12.93 -0.94 -9.41
N MET A 251 12.10 -1.81 -9.98
CA MET A 251 11.82 -3.12 -9.36
C MET A 251 13.11 -3.93 -9.16
N LEU A 252 13.99 -3.98 -10.15
CA LEU A 252 15.27 -4.68 -10.07
C LEU A 252 16.22 -4.04 -9.04
N ALA A 253 16.31 -2.71 -9.02
CA ALA A 253 17.13 -1.98 -8.06
C ALA A 253 16.65 -2.20 -6.61
N PHE A 254 15.35 -2.17 -6.37
CA PHE A 254 14.80 -2.45 -5.04
C PHE A 254 14.97 -3.92 -4.65
N ALA A 255 14.76 -4.85 -5.57
CA ALA A 255 15.01 -6.27 -5.33
C ALA A 255 16.48 -6.55 -4.95
N SER A 256 17.45 -5.80 -5.53
CA SER A 256 18.87 -5.97 -5.21
C SER A 256 19.22 -5.61 -3.75
N THR A 257 18.37 -4.87 -3.05
CA THR A 257 18.53 -4.60 -1.61
C THR A 257 18.24 -5.82 -0.73
N GLY A 258 17.63 -6.88 -1.32
CA GLY A 258 17.26 -8.10 -0.62
C GLY A 258 15.99 -8.01 0.21
N VAL A 259 15.20 -6.93 0.07
CA VAL A 259 13.88 -6.81 0.70
C VAL A 259 12.77 -7.18 -0.28
N LYS A 260 11.57 -7.46 0.22
CA LYS A 260 10.39 -7.75 -0.59
C LYS A 260 9.93 -6.50 -1.34
N LEU A 261 9.22 -6.71 -2.46
CA LEU A 261 8.53 -5.65 -3.17
C LEU A 261 7.02 -5.79 -3.02
N ILE A 262 6.36 -4.67 -2.77
CA ILE A 262 4.90 -4.56 -2.71
C ILE A 262 4.48 -3.45 -3.67
N THR A 263 3.71 -3.79 -4.71
CA THR A 263 3.13 -2.78 -5.59
C THR A 263 1.71 -2.47 -5.13
N LYS A 264 1.43 -1.22 -4.82
CA LYS A 264 0.11 -0.73 -4.40
C LYS A 264 -0.42 0.19 -5.49
N SER A 265 -1.31 -0.32 -6.36
CA SER A 265 -1.90 0.46 -7.45
C SER A 265 -3.33 0.87 -7.14
N ARG A 266 -3.67 2.14 -7.33
CA ARG A 266 -5.03 2.57 -7.64
C ARG A 266 -5.21 2.36 -9.14
N LEU A 267 -5.85 1.27 -9.52
CA LEU A 267 -6.19 1.03 -10.92
C LEU A 267 -7.31 1.99 -11.33
N PHE A 268 -6.93 3.08 -11.97
CA PHE A 268 -7.75 3.76 -12.95
C PHE A 268 -7.27 3.31 -14.34
N PHE A 269 -7.72 2.15 -14.80
CA PHE A 269 -7.51 1.75 -16.19
C PHE A 269 -8.83 1.39 -16.87
N PRO A 270 -9.23 2.13 -17.90
CA PRO A 270 -9.94 1.53 -18.99
C PRO A 270 -8.89 0.76 -19.81
N SER A 271 -8.98 -0.57 -19.76
CA SER A 271 -8.35 -1.54 -20.68
C SER A 271 -6.96 -1.17 -21.22
N LEU A 272 -5.88 -1.72 -20.67
CA LEU A 272 -4.66 -1.98 -21.42
C LEU A 272 -3.92 -3.23 -20.95
N PHE A 273 -3.54 -4.02 -21.92
CA PHE A 273 -2.88 -5.31 -21.89
C PHE A 273 -1.53 -5.28 -21.18
N PHE A 274 -1.37 -6.03 -20.09
CA PHE A 274 -0.07 -6.46 -19.62
C PHE A 274 0.29 -7.82 -20.27
N ARG A 275 1.06 -7.79 -21.35
CA ARG A 275 1.92 -8.92 -21.74
C ARG A 275 3.33 -8.61 -21.26
N THR A 276 3.65 -8.98 -20.04
CA THR A 276 5.04 -8.98 -19.59
C THR A 276 5.40 -10.36 -19.09
N LYS A 277 6.36 -10.98 -19.76
CA LYS A 277 7.04 -12.19 -19.26
C LYS A 277 7.89 -11.76 -18.06
N LEU A 278 7.34 -11.81 -16.86
CA LEU A 278 8.13 -11.70 -15.64
C LEU A 278 8.90 -13.04 -15.49
N LYS A 279 10.18 -13.05 -15.84
CA LYS A 279 11.11 -14.07 -15.35
C LYS A 279 11.41 -13.73 -13.89
N ILE A 280 10.64 -14.30 -12.98
CA ILE A 280 10.98 -14.29 -11.56
C ILE A 280 12.20 -15.17 -11.39
N LEU A 281 13.33 -14.57 -11.04
CA LEU A 281 14.50 -15.29 -10.60
C LEU A 281 14.13 -16.01 -9.30
N ARG A 282 14.04 -17.33 -9.36
CA ARG A 282 14.06 -18.21 -8.19
C ARG A 282 15.49 -18.30 -7.71
N SER A 283 15.75 -17.87 -6.50
CA SER A 283 16.85 -18.34 -5.66
C SER A 283 16.30 -18.93 -4.40
#